data_f62c46b2f907bf9b4683218bcfffe18d
#
_entry.id   f62c46b2f907bf9b4683218bcfffe18d
#
_cell.length_a   1.000
_cell.length_b   1.000
_cell.length_c   1.000
_cell.angle_alpha   90.00
_cell.angle_beta   90.00
_cell.angle_gamma   90.00
#
_symmetry.space_group_name_H-M   'P 1'
#
loop_
_entity.id
_entity.type
_entity.pdbx_description
1 polymer ?
#
loop_
_entity_poly.entity_id
_entity_poly.type
_entity_poly.pdbx_seq_one_letter_code
_entity_poly.pdbx_strand_id
1 'polypeptide(L)'
;DPNIQHGEYFDRQQKASFDLSAGMSYKFMSEAPNIDRFSKTSGTISAGFWHLNQGKRLTLSDEQADIKMVFMTDLLFAMGQDKKAAFNPWVLGMLQGSAYELTAGGDFRFFLKQSDKYSVSRAIFSIGGAYRLNDAAMARIMFDYANYGIGVAYEMNTSSLKEASKGFG
;
A
#
# COMPACT_ATOMS: atom_id res chain seq x y z
N ASP A 1 1.65 45.79 15.68
CA ASP A 1 2.03 46.58 14.51
C ASP A 1 1.32 46.06 13.29
N PRO A 2 0.32 46.77 12.70
CA PRO A 2 -0.51 46.23 11.61
C PRO A 2 0.15 46.27 10.23
N ASN A 3 1.45 46.52 10.13
CA ASN A 3 2.18 46.72 8.87
C ASN A 3 3.29 45.68 8.58
N ILE A 4 3.14 44.47 9.05
CA ILE A 4 3.98 43.40 8.53
C ILE A 4 3.35 42.95 7.19
N GLN A 5 3.81 43.58 6.10
CA GLN A 5 3.64 43.00 4.77
C GLN A 5 4.42 41.72 4.72
N HIS A 6 3.71 40.58 4.89
CA HIS A 6 4.23 39.30 4.50
C HIS A 6 4.39 39.36 2.98
N GLY A 7 5.63 39.45 2.49
CA GLY A 7 5.98 39.63 1.08
C GLY A 7 5.70 38.44 0.19
N GLU A 8 4.69 37.67 0.47
CA GLU A 8 4.20 36.61 -0.40
C GLU A 8 3.15 37.16 -1.34
N TYR A 9 3.62 37.73 -2.44
CA TYR A 9 2.74 38.00 -3.59
C TYR A 9 2.35 36.66 -4.21
N PHE A 10 1.22 36.11 -3.82
CA PHE A 10 0.58 35.06 -4.57
C PHE A 10 0.03 35.69 -5.87
N ASP A 11 0.83 35.61 -6.93
CA ASP A 11 0.33 35.91 -8.27
C ASP A 11 -0.69 34.82 -8.63
N ARG A 12 -1.99 35.19 -8.56
CA ARG A 12 -3.13 34.30 -8.82
C ARG A 12 -3.29 34.00 -10.31
N GLN A 13 -2.23 33.70 -11.01
CA GLN A 13 -2.35 33.07 -12.31
C GLN A 13 -2.67 31.58 -12.06
N GLN A 14 -3.93 31.21 -12.25
CA GLN A 14 -4.34 29.82 -12.32
C GLN A 14 -3.69 29.21 -13.56
N LYS A 15 -2.51 28.62 -13.41
CA LYS A 15 -1.89 27.83 -14.45
C LYS A 15 -2.48 26.42 -14.37
N ALA A 16 -3.18 25.97 -15.41
CA ALA A 16 -3.58 24.57 -15.53
C ALA A 16 -2.36 23.73 -15.85
N SER A 17 -2.20 22.61 -15.16
CA SER A 17 -1.19 21.60 -15.43
C SER A 17 -1.89 20.32 -15.86
N PHE A 18 -1.38 19.70 -16.91
CA PHE A 18 -1.82 18.39 -17.39
C PHE A 18 -0.85 17.33 -16.88
N ASP A 19 -1.35 16.28 -16.26
CA ASP A 19 -0.57 15.14 -15.78
C ASP A 19 -1.07 13.85 -16.44
N LEU A 20 -0.13 13.06 -16.97
CA LEU A 20 -0.40 11.79 -17.61
C LEU A 20 0.14 10.65 -16.77
N SER A 21 -0.73 9.69 -16.47
CA SER A 21 -0.39 8.48 -15.73
C SER A 21 -0.90 7.24 -16.46
N ALA A 22 -0.18 6.15 -16.33
CA ALA A 22 -0.58 4.86 -16.88
C ALA A 22 -0.19 3.74 -15.92
N GLY A 23 -0.91 2.62 -15.98
CA GLY A 23 -0.57 1.46 -15.16
C GLY A 23 -1.27 0.21 -15.66
N MET A 24 -0.77 -0.92 -15.19
CA MET A 24 -1.34 -2.23 -15.46
C MET A 24 -1.33 -3.09 -14.22
N SER A 25 -2.28 -3.99 -14.15
CA SER A 25 -2.37 -4.99 -13.09
C SER A 25 -2.75 -6.33 -13.70
N TYR A 26 -2.01 -7.36 -13.30
CA TYR A 26 -2.30 -8.75 -13.67
C TYR A 26 -2.68 -9.53 -12.44
N LYS A 27 -3.89 -10.11 -12.45
CA LYS A 27 -4.41 -10.95 -11.39
C LYS A 27 -4.51 -12.39 -11.85
N PHE A 28 -4.01 -13.33 -11.06
CA PHE A 28 -4.09 -14.75 -11.33
C PHE A 28 -4.58 -15.54 -10.13
N MET A 29 -5.12 -16.71 -10.39
CA MET A 29 -5.52 -17.67 -9.37
C MET A 29 -5.49 -19.10 -9.96
N SER A 30 -5.05 -20.06 -9.16
CA SER A 30 -4.90 -21.46 -9.59
C SER A 30 -6.23 -22.22 -9.67
N GLU A 31 -7.23 -21.76 -8.94
CA GLU A 31 -8.56 -22.35 -8.89
C GLU A 31 -9.60 -21.30 -8.48
N ALA A 32 -10.85 -21.51 -8.85
CA ALA A 32 -11.93 -20.61 -8.48
C ALA A 32 -12.05 -20.49 -6.96
N PRO A 33 -12.23 -19.27 -6.43
CA PRO A 33 -12.39 -19.07 -5.00
C PRO A 33 -13.67 -19.74 -4.51
N ASN A 34 -13.57 -20.45 -3.41
CA ASN A 34 -14.72 -20.97 -2.67
C ASN A 34 -15.09 -20.00 -1.54
N ILE A 35 -16.32 -20.12 -1.04
CA ILE A 35 -16.84 -19.22 -0.01
C ILE A 35 -16.11 -19.41 1.33
N ASP A 36 -15.64 -20.62 1.59
CA ASP A 36 -15.13 -21.06 2.90
C ASP A 36 -13.62 -21.37 2.94
N ARG A 37 -12.91 -21.16 1.83
CA ARG A 37 -11.47 -21.46 1.74
C ARG A 37 -10.75 -20.56 0.75
N PHE A 38 -9.43 -20.45 0.90
CA PHE A 38 -8.57 -19.75 -0.05
C PHE A 38 -8.34 -20.57 -1.32
N SER A 39 -8.10 -19.92 -2.45
CA SER A 39 -7.48 -20.55 -3.61
C SER A 39 -6.10 -21.07 -3.22
N LYS A 40 -5.65 -22.19 -3.79
CA LYS A 40 -4.34 -22.77 -3.49
C LYS A 40 -3.23 -21.75 -3.67
N THR A 41 -3.26 -21.03 -4.78
CA THR A 41 -2.34 -19.93 -5.08
C THR A 41 -3.10 -18.85 -5.83
N SER A 42 -2.96 -17.62 -5.43
CA SER A 42 -3.45 -16.47 -6.17
C SER A 42 -2.53 -15.27 -5.97
N GLY A 43 -2.68 -14.27 -6.80
CA GLY A 43 -1.90 -13.06 -6.62
C GLY A 43 -2.25 -11.97 -7.60
N THR A 44 -1.67 -10.82 -7.34
CA THR A 44 -1.75 -9.64 -8.16
C THR A 44 -0.36 -9.05 -8.32
N ILE A 45 0.02 -8.72 -9.53
CA ILE A 45 1.24 -8.00 -9.86
C ILE A 45 0.82 -6.74 -10.57
N SER A 46 1.30 -5.60 -10.13
CA SER A 46 0.90 -4.30 -10.64
C SER A 46 2.11 -3.40 -10.86
N ALA A 47 2.04 -2.58 -11.90
CA ALA A 47 2.98 -1.50 -12.15
C ALA A 47 2.22 -0.25 -12.55
N GLY A 48 2.67 0.89 -12.05
CA GLY A 48 2.08 2.20 -12.36
C GLY A 48 3.16 3.25 -12.55
N PHE A 49 2.88 4.19 -13.44
CA PHE A 49 3.75 5.28 -13.81
C PHE A 49 2.96 6.58 -13.75
N TRP A 50 3.47 7.57 -13.04
CA TRP A 50 2.89 8.90 -12.90
C TRP A 50 3.84 9.94 -13.46
N HIS A 51 3.32 11.08 -13.81
CA HIS A 51 4.08 12.20 -14.39
C HIS A 51 4.82 11.84 -15.69
N LEU A 52 4.22 10.97 -16.53
CA LEU A 52 4.83 10.50 -17.78
C LEU A 52 5.17 11.65 -18.75
N ASN A 53 4.42 12.73 -18.70
CA ASN A 53 4.66 13.95 -19.49
C ASN A 53 5.61 14.93 -18.79
N GLN A 54 6.14 14.60 -17.59
CA GLN A 54 7.03 15.46 -16.81
C GLN A 54 6.53 16.90 -16.71
N GLY A 55 5.23 17.07 -16.48
CA GLY A 55 4.59 18.37 -16.40
C GLY A 55 5.28 19.29 -15.39
N LYS A 56 5.31 20.58 -15.68
CA LYS A 56 5.87 21.59 -14.77
C LYS A 56 5.08 21.63 -13.47
N ARG A 57 5.76 21.56 -12.34
CA ARG A 57 5.14 21.78 -11.03
C ARG A 57 4.70 23.25 -10.94
N LEU A 58 3.44 23.48 -10.57
CA LEU A 58 2.87 24.82 -10.42
C LEU A 58 3.26 25.53 -9.13
N THR A 59 4.14 24.94 -8.35
CA THR A 59 4.76 25.54 -7.17
C THR A 59 5.94 26.40 -7.55
N LEU A 60 6.36 27.29 -6.68
CA LEU A 60 7.36 28.35 -6.74
C LEU A 60 8.65 28.11 -7.59
N SER A 61 8.85 26.94 -8.14
CA SER A 61 9.96 26.59 -9.05
C SER A 61 9.41 26.04 -10.37
N ASP A 62 10.04 26.44 -11.50
CA ASP A 62 9.78 25.89 -12.83
C ASP A 62 10.32 24.43 -12.98
N GLU A 63 10.41 23.67 -11.90
CA GLU A 63 10.91 22.32 -11.90
C GLU A 63 9.92 21.34 -12.55
N GLN A 64 10.45 20.44 -13.35
CA GLN A 64 9.68 19.34 -13.91
C GLN A 64 9.41 18.28 -12.84
N ALA A 65 8.23 17.66 -12.91
CA ALA A 65 7.93 16.54 -12.07
C ALA A 65 8.69 15.30 -12.55
N ASP A 66 9.48 14.68 -11.68
CA ASP A 66 10.10 13.39 -11.97
C ASP A 66 9.04 12.32 -12.19
N ILE A 67 9.30 11.41 -13.14
CA ILE A 67 8.47 10.23 -13.33
C ILE A 67 8.48 9.42 -12.03
N LYS A 68 7.28 9.14 -11.49
CA LYS A 68 7.10 8.24 -10.36
C LYS A 68 6.70 6.86 -10.86
N MET A 69 7.45 5.84 -10.46
CA MET A 69 7.15 4.43 -10.74
C MET A 69 6.73 3.76 -9.44
N VAL A 70 5.69 2.95 -9.51
CA VAL A 70 5.24 2.12 -8.40
C VAL A 70 5.09 0.69 -8.91
N PHE A 71 5.66 -0.24 -8.18
CA PHE A 71 5.54 -1.66 -8.41
C PHE A 71 4.97 -2.32 -7.16
N MET A 72 3.99 -3.19 -7.34
CA MET A 72 3.37 -3.93 -6.24
C MET A 72 3.17 -5.38 -6.62
N THR A 73 3.53 -6.28 -5.72
CA THR A 73 3.11 -7.68 -5.75
C THR A 73 2.36 -8.02 -4.47
N ASP A 74 1.30 -8.79 -4.61
CA ASP A 74 0.54 -9.38 -3.52
C ASP A 74 0.26 -10.82 -3.89
N LEU A 75 0.83 -11.78 -3.15
CA LEU A 75 0.70 -13.19 -3.42
C LEU A 75 -0.01 -13.86 -2.25
N LEU A 76 -0.74 -14.93 -2.52
CA LEU A 76 -1.41 -15.71 -1.50
C LEU A 76 -1.17 -17.19 -1.75
N PHE A 77 -0.71 -17.89 -0.72
CA PHE A 77 -0.46 -19.32 -0.71
C PHE A 77 -1.30 -19.97 0.38
N ALA A 78 -2.30 -20.74 -0.02
CA ALA A 78 -3.13 -21.48 0.93
C ALA A 78 -2.31 -22.59 1.62
N MET A 79 -2.55 -22.78 2.90
CA MET A 79 -1.87 -23.74 3.76
C MET A 79 -2.87 -24.79 4.24
N GLY A 80 -2.37 -26.02 4.42
CA GLY A 80 -3.18 -27.15 4.84
C GLY A 80 -4.10 -27.71 3.73
N GLN A 81 -4.69 -28.86 3.99
CA GLN A 81 -5.57 -29.53 3.03
C GLN A 81 -6.93 -28.83 2.89
N ASP A 82 -7.42 -28.26 3.98
CA ASP A 82 -8.69 -27.53 4.04
C ASP A 82 -8.60 -26.11 3.51
N LYS A 83 -7.38 -25.57 3.28
CA LYS A 83 -7.10 -24.23 2.76
C LYS A 83 -7.77 -23.11 3.57
N LYS A 84 -7.94 -23.32 4.87
CA LYS A 84 -8.51 -22.32 5.79
C LYS A 84 -7.46 -21.34 6.34
N ALA A 85 -6.20 -21.67 6.17
CA ALA A 85 -5.08 -20.77 6.46
C ALA A 85 -4.35 -20.42 5.16
N ALA A 86 -3.74 -19.25 5.11
CA ALA A 86 -2.91 -18.81 4.00
C ALA A 86 -1.78 -17.92 4.49
N PHE A 87 -0.66 -17.96 3.77
CA PHE A 87 0.40 -16.95 3.87
C PHE A 87 0.32 -16.01 2.68
N ASN A 88 0.37 -14.72 2.96
CA ASN A 88 0.22 -13.66 1.96
C ASN A 88 1.43 -12.72 1.98
N PRO A 89 2.54 -13.07 1.29
CA PRO A 89 3.66 -12.16 1.11
C PRO A 89 3.31 -11.06 0.10
N TRP A 90 3.86 -9.87 0.34
CA TRP A 90 3.68 -8.74 -0.55
C TRP A 90 4.91 -7.83 -0.56
N VAL A 91 5.09 -7.11 -1.66
CA VAL A 91 6.16 -6.14 -1.84
C VAL A 91 5.59 -4.91 -2.50
N LEU A 92 6.00 -3.73 -2.03
CA LEU A 92 5.72 -2.43 -2.63
C LEU A 92 7.03 -1.71 -2.85
N GLY A 93 7.31 -1.33 -4.09
CA GLY A 93 8.46 -0.51 -4.48
C GLY A 93 7.99 0.79 -5.12
N MET A 94 8.62 1.90 -4.76
CA MET A 94 8.38 3.21 -5.34
C MET A 94 9.71 3.86 -5.69
N LEU A 95 9.76 4.53 -6.86
CA LEU A 95 10.90 5.31 -7.32
C LEU A 95 10.39 6.64 -7.86
N GLN A 96 11.07 7.73 -7.52
CA GLN A 96 10.81 9.05 -8.07
C GLN A 96 12.09 9.90 -8.03
N GLY A 97 12.65 10.22 -9.19
CA GLY A 97 13.95 10.86 -9.27
C GLY A 97 15.03 10.02 -8.59
N SER A 98 15.71 10.59 -7.61
CA SER A 98 16.72 9.91 -6.78
C SER A 98 16.13 9.21 -5.54
N ALA A 99 14.85 9.44 -5.23
CA ALA A 99 14.18 8.85 -4.08
C ALA A 99 13.66 7.46 -4.42
N TYR A 100 13.84 6.51 -3.50
CA TYR A 100 13.26 5.18 -3.59
C TYR A 100 12.71 4.74 -2.24
N GLU A 101 11.68 3.94 -2.29
CA GLU A 101 11.11 3.26 -1.12
C GLU A 101 10.86 1.81 -1.48
N LEU A 102 11.24 0.90 -0.61
CA LEU A 102 10.96 -0.52 -0.74
C LEU A 102 10.39 -1.03 0.58
N THR A 103 9.17 -1.52 0.53
CA THR A 103 8.51 -2.17 1.67
C THR A 103 8.17 -3.60 1.29
N ALA A 104 8.54 -4.55 2.14
CA ALA A 104 8.19 -5.95 1.99
C ALA A 104 7.53 -6.45 3.28
N GLY A 105 6.52 -7.29 3.12
CA GLY A 105 5.78 -7.82 4.25
C GLY A 105 5.11 -9.14 3.96
N GLY A 106 4.43 -9.65 4.99
CA GLY A 106 3.63 -10.85 4.87
C GLY A 106 2.65 -10.99 6.01
N ASP A 107 1.52 -11.62 5.71
CA ASP A 107 0.44 -11.87 6.66
C ASP A 107 0.07 -13.35 6.67
N PHE A 108 -0.17 -13.86 7.86
CA PHE A 108 -0.91 -15.10 8.03
C PHE A 108 -2.40 -14.76 8.14
N ARG A 109 -3.20 -15.43 7.31
CA ARG A 109 -4.64 -15.21 7.19
C ARG A 109 -5.39 -16.49 7.54
N PHE A 110 -6.47 -16.36 8.31
CA PHE A 110 -7.24 -17.50 8.82
C PHE A 110 -8.72 -17.27 8.58
N PHE A 111 -9.42 -18.26 7.99
CA PHE A 111 -10.87 -18.29 7.98
C PHE A 111 -11.39 -18.66 9.36
N LEU A 112 -12.17 -17.78 9.97
CA LEU A 112 -12.76 -18.00 11.29
C LEU A 112 -14.17 -18.55 11.25
N LYS A 113 -14.91 -18.30 10.18
CA LYS A 113 -16.29 -18.75 10.05
C LYS A 113 -16.51 -19.45 8.71
N GLN A 114 -17.14 -20.61 8.79
CA GLN A 114 -17.67 -21.32 7.63
C GLN A 114 -19.04 -20.72 7.30
N SER A 115 -19.30 -20.45 6.03
CA SER A 115 -20.59 -19.97 5.59
C SER A 115 -21.62 -21.07 5.75
N ASP A 116 -22.64 -20.85 6.55
CA ASP A 116 -23.82 -21.70 6.57
C ASP A 116 -24.65 -21.45 5.31
N LYS A 117 -25.49 -22.44 4.94
CA LYS A 117 -26.28 -22.50 3.71
C LYS A 117 -27.14 -21.25 3.42
N TYR A 118 -27.31 -20.38 4.41
CA TYR A 118 -28.15 -19.17 4.36
C TYR A 118 -27.42 -17.85 4.64
N SER A 119 -26.13 -17.89 4.96
CA SER A 119 -25.35 -16.68 5.28
C SER A 119 -23.99 -16.70 4.59
N VAL A 120 -23.81 -15.83 3.60
CA VAL A 120 -22.60 -15.68 2.77
C VAL A 120 -21.58 -14.73 3.43
N SER A 121 -21.43 -14.78 4.75
CA SER A 121 -20.52 -13.88 5.45
C SER A 121 -19.16 -14.55 5.66
N ARG A 122 -18.13 -14.04 5.01
CA ARG A 122 -16.74 -14.46 5.21
C ARG A 122 -16.20 -13.73 6.44
N ALA A 123 -15.56 -14.46 7.35
CA ALA A 123 -14.81 -13.89 8.45
C ALA A 123 -13.36 -14.35 8.33
N ILE A 124 -12.43 -13.40 8.21
CA ILE A 124 -11.00 -13.66 8.07
C ILE A 124 -10.27 -12.85 9.14
N PHE A 125 -9.42 -13.52 9.89
CA PHE A 125 -8.45 -12.88 10.77
C PHE A 125 -7.09 -12.90 10.09
N SER A 126 -6.35 -11.79 10.18
CA SER A 126 -5.01 -11.67 9.62
C SER A 126 -4.07 -11.07 10.65
N ILE A 127 -2.88 -11.63 10.74
CA ILE A 127 -1.78 -11.09 11.54
C ILE A 127 -0.52 -11.10 10.69
N GLY A 128 0.24 -10.03 10.71
CA GLY A 128 1.43 -9.93 9.91
C GLY A 128 2.30 -8.75 10.25
N GLY A 129 3.29 -8.55 9.41
CA GLY A 129 4.20 -7.42 9.53
C GLY A 129 4.90 -7.11 8.24
N ALA A 130 5.62 -6.01 8.26
CA ALA A 130 6.39 -5.53 7.12
C ALA A 130 7.64 -4.79 7.59
N TYR A 131 8.57 -4.64 6.67
CA TYR A 131 9.75 -3.83 6.85
C TYR A 131 9.89 -2.87 5.66
N ARG A 132 9.97 -1.58 5.96
CA ARG A 132 10.34 -0.55 5.01
C ARG A 132 11.86 -0.36 5.09
N LEU A 133 12.51 -0.57 3.97
CA LEU A 133 13.97 -0.61 3.90
C LEU A 133 14.60 0.68 4.45
N ASN A 134 15.50 0.53 5.42
CA ASN A 134 16.22 1.60 6.12
C ASN A 134 15.34 2.63 6.84
N ASP A 135 14.06 2.31 7.11
CA ASP A 135 13.14 3.25 7.70
C ASP A 135 12.38 2.66 8.90
N ALA A 136 11.48 1.71 8.69
CA ALA A 136 10.58 1.27 9.74
C ALA A 136 10.21 -0.22 9.69
N ALA A 137 9.95 -0.79 10.86
CA ALA A 137 9.30 -2.09 11.03
C ALA A 137 7.84 -1.90 11.43
N MET A 138 6.95 -2.70 10.85
CA MET A 138 5.50 -2.62 11.06
C MET A 138 4.96 -3.96 11.54
N ALA A 139 4.01 -3.92 12.47
CA ALA A 139 3.18 -5.06 12.84
C ALA A 139 1.71 -4.68 12.60
N ARG A 140 0.90 -5.62 12.13
CA ARG A 140 -0.52 -5.37 11.88
C ARG A 140 -1.40 -6.56 12.22
N ILE A 141 -2.61 -6.24 12.66
CA ILE A 141 -3.69 -7.19 12.88
C ILE A 141 -4.91 -6.66 12.13
N MET A 142 -5.61 -7.53 11.41
CA MET A 142 -6.79 -7.15 10.65
C MET A 142 -7.88 -8.21 10.80
N PHE A 143 -9.11 -7.77 10.84
CA PHE A 143 -10.31 -8.60 10.86
C PHE A 143 -11.26 -8.15 9.75
N ASP A 144 -11.53 -9.06 8.82
CA ASP A 144 -12.47 -8.85 7.73
C ASP A 144 -13.75 -9.63 8.00
N TYR A 145 -14.92 -8.99 7.88
CA TYR A 145 -16.22 -9.62 8.00
C TYR A 145 -17.15 -9.11 6.89
N ALA A 146 -17.62 -10.00 6.05
CA ALA A 146 -18.43 -9.67 4.89
C ALA A 146 -17.75 -8.59 4.00
N ASN A 147 -18.29 -7.39 3.98
CA ASN A 147 -17.77 -6.25 3.20
C ASN A 147 -17.04 -5.22 4.06
N TYR A 148 -16.82 -5.51 5.34
CA TYR A 148 -16.17 -4.61 6.28
C TYR A 148 -14.83 -5.18 6.73
N GLY A 149 -13.84 -4.30 6.88
CA GLY A 149 -12.55 -4.63 7.47
C GLY A 149 -12.20 -3.62 8.55
N ILE A 150 -11.66 -4.11 9.66
CA ILE A 150 -11.09 -3.30 10.72
C ILE A 150 -9.68 -3.81 11.02
N GLY A 151 -8.74 -2.89 11.19
CA GLY A 151 -7.35 -3.27 11.49
C GLY A 151 -6.66 -2.26 12.36
N VAL A 152 -5.61 -2.72 13.02
CA VAL A 152 -4.67 -1.91 13.78
C VAL A 152 -3.27 -2.22 13.28
N ALA A 153 -2.50 -1.18 13.05
CA ALA A 153 -1.09 -1.29 12.70
C ALA A 153 -0.27 -0.47 13.70
N TYR A 154 0.91 -0.98 14.01
CA TYR A 154 1.91 -0.30 14.81
C TYR A 154 3.22 -0.24 14.02
N GLU A 155 3.78 0.93 13.91
CA GLU A 155 5.03 1.19 13.20
C GLU A 155 6.10 1.64 14.19
N MET A 156 7.30 1.08 14.05
CA MET A 156 8.49 1.47 14.81
C MET A 156 9.54 1.98 13.84
N ASN A 157 9.99 3.20 14.03
CA ASN A 157 11.09 3.77 13.27
C ASN A 157 12.40 3.04 13.62
N THR A 158 13.09 2.52 12.61
CA THR A 158 14.38 1.82 12.72
C THR A 158 15.51 2.61 12.07
N SER A 159 15.20 3.76 11.46
CA SER A 159 16.17 4.62 10.79
C SER A 159 17.03 5.41 11.77
N SER A 160 18.04 6.09 11.24
CA SER A 160 18.89 7.04 12.01
C SER A 160 18.09 8.22 12.59
N LEU A 161 16.88 8.47 12.12
CA LEU A 161 15.95 9.47 12.65
C LEU A 161 15.24 9.03 13.94
N LYS A 162 15.49 7.82 14.42
CA LYS A 162 14.90 7.25 15.65
C LYS A 162 15.08 8.16 16.88
N GLU A 163 16.24 8.83 16.99
CA GLU A 163 16.49 9.76 18.09
C GLU A 163 15.56 10.97 18.05
N ALA A 164 15.26 11.49 16.85
CA ALA A 164 14.35 12.63 16.67
C ALA A 164 12.89 12.27 16.92
N SER A 165 12.45 11.07 16.55
CA SER A 165 11.07 10.60 16.71
C SER A 165 10.81 9.88 18.04
N LYS A 166 11.82 9.77 18.95
CA LYS A 166 11.76 8.96 20.19
C LYS A 166 11.31 7.53 19.96
N GLY A 167 11.54 6.99 18.76
CA GLY A 167 11.21 5.61 18.39
C GLY A 167 9.77 5.39 17.94
N PHE A 168 8.93 6.41 17.88
CA PHE A 168 7.59 6.35 17.31
C PHE A 168 7.60 6.95 15.90
N GLY A 169 7.02 6.23 14.95
CA GLY A 169 6.77 6.67 13.58
C GLY A 169 5.35 7.18 13.41
#